data_63dc64096e26d3989bce6c620f49ebda
#
_entry.id   63dc64096e26d3989bce6c620f49ebda
#
_cell.length_a   1.000
_cell.length_b   1.000
_cell.length_c   1.000
_cell.angle_alpha   90.00
_cell.angle_beta   90.00
_cell.angle_gamma   90.00
#
_symmetry.space_group_name_H-M   'P 1'
#
loop_
_entity.id
_entity.type
_entity.pdbx_description
1 polymer ?
#
loop_
_entity_poly.entity_id
_entity_poly.type
_entity_poly.pdbx_seq_one_letter_code
_entity_poly.pdbx_strand_id
1 'polypeptide(L)'
;LLEAVIGLPSALFYGTGIPAALLIINKKKPDERKNNVLFINGELEYQEGKNQNKLRDVDIKHVLDVYDAYEDEKRFSKVVSMDEIRENDYNLNIRRYADTSPPPEQFDVKAILRGGVPVSEVEDDYIQETLDGMDVSSVFVRRDSDYYDFKPEIETKEQIRDHLGTEEQSVINQFERWWDKYRVSLHEINTQVKQSEEVMWGYLKELGYE
;
A
#
# COMPACT_ATOMS: atom_id res chain seq x y z
N LEU A 1 -12.66 30.44 -9.77
CA LEU A 1 -11.34 30.71 -10.37
C LEU A 1 -10.42 29.50 -10.27
N LEU A 2 -10.25 28.90 -9.07
CA LEU A 2 -9.44 27.68 -8.90
C LEU A 2 -10.12 26.52 -9.63
N GLU A 3 -9.40 25.90 -10.56
CA GLU A 3 -9.92 24.77 -11.34
C GLU A 3 -9.36 23.43 -10.88
N ALA A 4 -8.05 23.39 -10.62
CA ALA A 4 -7.42 22.19 -10.09
C ALA A 4 -6.27 22.49 -9.13
N VAL A 5 -5.97 21.52 -8.28
CA VAL A 5 -4.78 21.46 -7.42
C VAL A 5 -4.09 20.14 -7.71
N ILE A 6 -2.86 20.20 -8.23
CA ILE A 6 -2.11 19.01 -8.67
C ILE A 6 -0.87 18.88 -7.79
N GLY A 7 -0.78 17.78 -7.04
CA GLY A 7 0.40 17.42 -6.27
C GLY A 7 1.49 16.84 -7.17
N LEU A 8 2.72 17.20 -6.89
CA LEU A 8 3.90 16.71 -7.57
C LEU A 8 4.76 15.88 -6.63
N PRO A 9 5.58 14.95 -7.14
CA PRO A 9 6.48 14.15 -6.34
C PRO A 9 7.45 14.97 -5.49
N SER A 10 7.88 14.40 -4.38
CA SER A 10 9.00 14.92 -3.61
C SER A 10 10.31 14.86 -4.42
N ALA A 11 11.31 15.62 -4.01
CA ALA A 11 12.65 15.65 -4.64
C ALA A 11 12.63 15.88 -6.17
N LEU A 12 11.59 16.53 -6.71
CA LEU A 12 11.48 16.87 -8.14
C LEU A 12 12.35 18.10 -8.48
N PHE A 13 12.58 18.99 -7.53
CA PHE A 13 13.38 20.21 -7.70
C PHE A 13 14.70 20.12 -6.94
N TYR A 14 15.74 20.75 -7.51
CA TYR A 14 17.06 20.78 -6.88
C TYR A 14 17.03 21.45 -5.50
N GLY A 15 17.76 20.83 -4.57
CA GLY A 15 17.98 21.40 -3.23
C GLY A 15 16.82 21.28 -2.26
N THR A 16 15.74 20.58 -2.63
CA THR A 16 14.60 20.34 -1.74
C THR A 16 14.03 18.96 -1.92
N GLY A 17 13.72 18.27 -0.78
CA GLY A 17 12.92 17.05 -0.75
C GLY A 17 11.42 17.30 -0.56
N ILE A 18 10.99 18.58 -0.50
CA ILE A 18 9.59 18.93 -0.26
C ILE A 18 8.80 18.77 -1.56
N PRO A 19 7.63 18.07 -1.54
CA PRO A 19 6.75 18.01 -2.69
C PRO A 19 6.19 19.41 -3.03
N ALA A 20 6.00 19.68 -4.31
CA ALA A 20 5.38 20.91 -4.79
C ALA A 20 3.92 20.64 -5.21
N ALA A 21 3.16 21.72 -5.39
CA ALA A 21 1.83 21.65 -5.95
C ALA A 21 1.64 22.73 -7.02
N LEU A 22 0.84 22.41 -8.05
CA LEU A 22 0.40 23.34 -9.07
C LEU A 22 -1.04 23.78 -8.77
N LEU A 23 -1.29 25.08 -8.79
CA LEU A 23 -2.62 25.66 -8.70
C LEU A 23 -3.05 26.12 -10.08
N ILE A 24 -4.06 25.50 -10.65
CA ILE A 24 -4.59 25.87 -11.97
C ILE A 24 -5.72 26.88 -11.78
N ILE A 25 -5.47 28.11 -12.24
CA ILE A 25 -6.40 29.23 -12.15
C ILE A 25 -7.00 29.50 -13.53
N ASN A 26 -8.30 29.24 -13.68
CA ASN A 26 -9.03 29.47 -14.92
C ASN A 26 -10.13 30.52 -14.73
N LYS A 27 -10.00 31.64 -15.42
CA LYS A 27 -10.99 32.76 -15.40
C LYS A 27 -12.23 32.46 -16.26
N LYS A 28 -12.12 31.49 -17.16
CA LYS A 28 -13.20 31.05 -18.07
C LYS A 28 -13.60 29.62 -17.80
N LYS A 29 -13.65 29.23 -16.52
CA LYS A 29 -14.02 27.88 -16.10
C LYS A 29 -15.37 27.48 -16.68
N PRO A 30 -15.52 26.30 -17.31
CA PRO A 30 -16.79 25.80 -17.84
C PRO A 30 -17.88 25.76 -16.77
N ASP A 31 -19.13 25.92 -17.16
CA ASP A 31 -20.25 25.99 -16.22
C ASP A 31 -20.39 24.73 -15.36
N GLU A 32 -20.15 23.57 -15.92
CA GLU A 32 -20.15 22.27 -15.26
C GLU A 32 -19.07 22.11 -14.18
N ARG A 33 -17.95 22.87 -14.33
CA ARG A 33 -16.82 22.82 -13.37
C ARG A 33 -16.84 23.98 -12.36
N LYS A 34 -17.73 24.98 -12.52
CA LYS A 34 -17.68 26.25 -11.76
C LYS A 34 -17.64 26.10 -10.25
N ASN A 35 -18.41 25.15 -9.72
CA ASN A 35 -18.55 24.94 -8.28
C ASN A 35 -17.69 23.77 -7.75
N ASN A 36 -16.80 23.24 -8.57
CA ASN A 36 -15.97 22.10 -8.22
C ASN A 36 -14.49 22.47 -8.40
N VAL A 37 -13.61 21.78 -7.70
CA VAL A 37 -12.16 21.83 -7.86
C VAL A 37 -11.66 20.41 -8.00
N LEU A 38 -10.85 20.12 -9.02
CA LEU A 38 -10.22 18.84 -9.20
C LEU A 38 -8.92 18.79 -8.37
N PHE A 39 -8.81 17.81 -7.51
CA PHE A 39 -7.57 17.49 -6.80
C PHE A 39 -6.93 16.27 -7.48
N ILE A 40 -5.66 16.38 -7.87
CA ILE A 40 -4.88 15.29 -8.46
C ILE A 40 -3.67 15.06 -7.56
N ASN A 41 -3.48 13.84 -7.11
CA ASN A 41 -2.34 13.46 -6.28
C ASN A 41 -1.30 12.69 -7.10
N GLY A 42 -0.40 13.41 -7.76
CA GLY A 42 0.70 12.84 -8.55
C GLY A 42 1.96 12.55 -7.74
N GLU A 43 1.88 12.43 -6.41
CA GLU A 43 3.08 12.25 -5.57
C GLU A 43 3.82 10.93 -5.83
N LEU A 44 3.15 9.91 -6.36
CA LEU A 44 3.73 8.61 -6.71
C LEU A 44 4.09 8.50 -8.20
N GLU A 45 3.76 9.51 -9.02
CA GLU A 45 3.97 9.53 -10.45
C GLU A 45 5.38 10.02 -10.77
N TYR A 46 6.40 9.16 -10.63
CA TYR A 46 7.77 9.53 -10.94
C TYR A 46 8.69 8.32 -11.17
N GLN A 47 9.82 8.58 -11.78
CA GLN A 47 10.96 7.69 -11.78
C GLN A 47 11.96 8.17 -10.72
N GLU A 48 12.33 7.26 -9.82
CA GLU A 48 13.36 7.55 -8.81
C GLU A 48 14.72 7.79 -9.48
N GLY A 49 15.40 8.82 -9.01
CA GLY A 49 16.75 9.16 -9.45
C GLY A 49 17.70 9.32 -8.27
N LYS A 50 18.98 9.07 -8.49
CA LYS A 50 20.00 9.11 -7.43
C LYS A 50 20.04 10.42 -6.63
N ASN A 51 19.79 11.54 -7.27
CA ASN A 51 19.84 12.88 -6.64
C ASN A 51 18.53 13.66 -6.78
N GLN A 52 17.66 13.24 -7.69
CA GLN A 52 16.43 13.96 -8.03
C GLN A 52 15.48 13.01 -8.75
N ASN A 53 14.21 13.04 -8.38
CA ASN A 53 13.15 12.34 -9.07
C ASN A 53 12.82 13.02 -10.40
N LYS A 54 12.26 12.26 -11.34
CA LYS A 54 11.89 12.76 -12.67
C LYS A 54 10.49 12.33 -13.04
N LEU A 55 9.70 13.24 -13.58
CA LEU A 55 8.45 12.89 -14.26
C LEU A 55 8.78 12.29 -15.62
N ARG A 56 8.22 11.11 -15.90
CA ARG A 56 8.26 10.49 -17.22
C ARG A 56 7.13 11.04 -18.09
N ASP A 57 7.24 10.88 -19.40
CA ASP A 57 6.16 11.29 -20.32
C ASP A 57 4.82 10.58 -19.99
N VAL A 58 4.87 9.32 -19.51
CA VAL A 58 3.69 8.58 -19.08
C VAL A 58 3.04 9.20 -17.83
N ASP A 59 3.83 9.66 -16.86
CA ASP A 59 3.34 10.30 -15.64
C ASP A 59 2.66 11.63 -15.97
N ILE A 60 3.30 12.43 -16.83
CA ILE A 60 2.74 13.70 -17.30
C ILE A 60 1.45 13.46 -18.07
N LYS A 61 1.44 12.45 -18.95
CA LYS A 61 0.26 12.09 -19.74
C LYS A 61 -0.90 11.67 -18.86
N HIS A 62 -0.66 10.83 -17.84
CA HIS A 62 -1.68 10.39 -16.89
C HIS A 62 -2.34 11.60 -16.19
N VAL A 63 -1.53 12.50 -15.63
CA VAL A 63 -2.03 13.74 -15.01
C VAL A 63 -2.86 14.57 -15.98
N LEU A 64 -2.44 14.70 -17.24
CA LEU A 64 -3.15 15.49 -18.25
C LEU A 64 -4.46 14.81 -18.68
N ASP A 65 -4.45 13.50 -18.89
CA ASP A 65 -5.64 12.74 -19.26
C ASP A 65 -6.75 12.88 -18.19
N VAL A 66 -6.37 12.78 -16.90
CA VAL A 66 -7.30 12.95 -15.78
C VAL A 66 -7.77 14.40 -15.64
N TYR A 67 -6.88 15.37 -15.84
CA TYR A 67 -7.25 16.79 -15.83
C TYR A 67 -8.26 17.14 -16.94
N ASP A 68 -8.07 16.59 -18.13
CA ASP A 68 -8.95 16.83 -19.28
C ASP A 68 -10.31 16.14 -19.08
N ALA A 69 -10.31 14.86 -18.61
CA ALA A 69 -11.52 14.12 -18.26
C ALA A 69 -12.31 14.79 -17.12
N TYR A 70 -11.58 15.41 -16.17
CA TYR A 70 -12.15 16.06 -14.97
C TYR A 70 -13.03 15.11 -14.15
N GLU A 71 -12.50 13.92 -13.84
CA GLU A 71 -13.22 12.84 -13.20
C GLU A 71 -12.51 12.33 -11.94
N ASP A 72 -13.26 11.63 -11.09
CA ASP A 72 -12.72 10.91 -9.94
C ASP A 72 -11.95 9.69 -10.44
N GLU A 73 -10.71 9.55 -10.00
CA GLU A 73 -9.93 8.32 -10.14
C GLU A 73 -9.47 7.86 -8.77
N LYS A 74 -9.77 6.61 -8.44
CA LYS A 74 -9.51 6.04 -7.11
C LYS A 74 -8.05 6.25 -6.72
N ARG A 75 -7.82 6.93 -5.58
CA ARG A 75 -6.50 7.19 -5.00
C ARG A 75 -5.58 8.09 -5.82
N PHE A 76 -6.07 8.66 -6.90
CA PHE A 76 -5.31 9.59 -7.74
C PHE A 76 -6.00 10.94 -7.88
N SER A 77 -7.29 10.98 -8.16
CA SER A 77 -8.00 12.25 -8.32
C SER A 77 -9.37 12.27 -7.67
N LYS A 78 -9.83 13.48 -7.33
CA LYS A 78 -11.15 13.74 -6.76
C LYS A 78 -11.68 15.08 -7.20
N VAL A 79 -12.91 15.10 -7.74
CA VAL A 79 -13.68 16.31 -8.01
C VAL A 79 -14.42 16.70 -6.73
N VAL A 80 -14.05 17.81 -6.13
CA VAL A 80 -14.53 18.24 -4.82
C VAL A 80 -15.38 19.49 -4.97
N SER A 81 -16.57 19.52 -4.36
CA SER A 81 -17.44 20.69 -4.40
C SER A 81 -16.89 21.82 -3.56
N MET A 82 -17.24 23.07 -3.94
CA MET A 82 -16.88 24.25 -3.13
C MET A 82 -17.51 24.23 -1.75
N ASP A 83 -18.63 23.52 -1.56
CA ASP A 83 -19.27 23.39 -0.24
C ASP A 83 -18.46 22.46 0.65
N GLU A 84 -17.98 21.33 0.15
CA GLU A 84 -17.07 20.43 0.87
C GLU A 84 -15.74 21.11 1.22
N ILE A 85 -15.17 21.89 0.31
CA ILE A 85 -13.95 22.69 0.59
C ILE A 85 -14.22 23.71 1.70
N ARG A 86 -15.39 24.36 1.71
CA ARG A 86 -15.79 25.31 2.75
C ARG A 86 -15.95 24.62 4.11
N GLU A 87 -16.58 23.46 4.15
CA GLU A 87 -16.73 22.65 5.38
C GLU A 87 -15.38 22.20 5.94
N ASN A 88 -14.38 22.06 5.08
CA ASN A 88 -12.99 21.78 5.45
C ASN A 88 -12.15 23.07 5.67
N ASP A 89 -12.77 24.19 6.05
CA ASP A 89 -12.10 25.48 6.33
C ASP A 89 -11.21 25.98 5.18
N TYR A 90 -11.63 25.74 3.94
CA TYR A 90 -10.87 26.05 2.71
C TYR A 90 -9.48 25.40 2.66
N ASN A 91 -9.30 24.29 3.34
CA ASN A 91 -8.05 23.54 3.30
C ASN A 91 -7.88 22.88 1.92
N LEU A 92 -6.77 23.16 1.25
CA LEU A 92 -6.44 22.63 -0.07
C LEU A 92 -5.40 21.50 0.00
N ASN A 93 -5.24 20.83 1.13
CA ASN A 93 -4.37 19.67 1.26
C ASN A 93 -4.91 18.54 0.38
N ILE A 94 -4.13 18.16 -0.64
CA ILE A 94 -4.52 17.18 -1.65
C ILE A 94 -4.86 15.83 -1.03
N ARG A 95 -4.05 15.34 -0.08
CA ARG A 95 -4.28 14.06 0.59
C ARG A 95 -5.60 13.98 1.36
N ARG A 96 -6.22 15.12 1.68
CA ARG A 96 -7.55 15.13 2.30
C ARG A 96 -8.64 14.64 1.34
N TYR A 97 -8.46 14.85 0.04
CA TYR A 97 -9.45 14.61 -1.00
C TYR A 97 -9.05 13.44 -1.91
N ALA A 98 -7.79 13.37 -2.30
CA ALA A 98 -7.21 12.32 -3.12
C ALA A 98 -6.05 11.66 -2.31
N ASP A 99 -6.41 10.75 -1.39
CA ASP A 99 -5.44 10.07 -0.53
C ASP A 99 -4.87 8.85 -1.25
N THR A 100 -3.56 8.87 -1.47
CA THR A 100 -2.78 7.77 -2.04
C THR A 100 -2.34 6.75 -1.00
N SER A 101 -2.59 7.02 0.28
CA SER A 101 -2.20 6.12 1.37
C SER A 101 -2.81 4.73 1.17
N PRO A 102 -2.04 3.67 1.41
CA PRO A 102 -2.63 2.34 1.46
C PRO A 102 -3.73 2.32 2.52
N PRO A 103 -4.79 1.50 2.34
CA PRO A 103 -5.79 1.33 3.37
C PRO A 103 -5.11 0.97 4.70
N PRO A 104 -5.68 1.43 5.85
CA PRO A 104 -5.12 1.10 7.14
C PRO A 104 -5.01 -0.42 7.28
N GLU A 105 -3.86 -0.90 7.78
CA GLU A 105 -3.66 -2.33 8.00
C GLU A 105 -4.78 -2.90 8.85
N GLN A 106 -5.48 -3.88 8.32
CA GLN A 106 -6.44 -4.66 9.09
C GLN A 106 -5.67 -5.68 9.93
N PHE A 107 -5.96 -5.71 11.23
CA PHE A 107 -5.38 -6.70 12.13
C PHE A 107 -6.40 -7.82 12.38
N ASP A 108 -6.21 -8.95 11.71
CA ASP A 108 -6.96 -10.16 12.03
C ASP A 108 -6.29 -10.87 13.23
N VAL A 109 -6.91 -10.72 14.41
CA VAL A 109 -6.40 -11.32 15.65
C VAL A 109 -6.31 -12.84 15.55
N LYS A 110 -7.23 -13.50 14.84
CA LYS A 110 -7.22 -14.95 14.67
C LYS A 110 -6.05 -15.40 13.79
N ALA A 111 -5.74 -14.64 12.73
CA ALA A 111 -4.58 -14.84 11.86
C ALA A 111 -3.27 -14.69 12.65
N ILE A 112 -3.15 -13.65 13.48
CA ILE A 112 -1.97 -13.43 14.33
C ILE A 112 -1.78 -14.56 15.35
N LEU A 113 -2.88 -15.03 15.96
CA LEU A 113 -2.81 -16.10 16.96
C LEU A 113 -2.51 -17.48 16.37
N ARG A 114 -3.04 -17.79 15.20
CA ARG A 114 -3.04 -19.15 14.60
C ARG A 114 -2.28 -19.25 13.28
N GLY A 115 -1.78 -18.15 12.77
CA GLY A 115 -1.19 -18.05 11.44
C GLY A 115 -2.24 -18.07 10.32
N GLY A 116 -1.78 -17.89 9.10
CA GLY A 116 -2.57 -17.85 7.87
C GLY A 116 -2.94 -16.45 7.41
N VAL A 117 -2.91 -16.23 6.11
CA VAL A 117 -3.22 -14.96 5.45
C VAL A 117 -4.74 -14.88 5.26
N PRO A 118 -5.43 -13.83 5.77
CA PRO A 118 -6.86 -13.69 5.59
C PRO A 118 -7.25 -13.58 4.10
N VAL A 119 -8.26 -14.33 3.67
CA VAL A 119 -8.82 -14.24 2.32
C VAL A 119 -9.29 -12.82 2.02
N SER A 120 -9.93 -12.16 2.99
CA SER A 120 -10.40 -10.78 2.86
C SER A 120 -9.27 -9.77 2.63
N GLU A 121 -8.05 -10.03 3.13
CA GLU A 121 -6.89 -9.17 2.89
C GLU A 121 -6.32 -9.42 1.49
N VAL A 122 -6.31 -10.67 1.02
CA VAL A 122 -5.88 -11.02 -0.34
C VAL A 122 -6.86 -10.50 -1.39
N GLU A 123 -8.16 -10.58 -1.12
CA GLU A 123 -9.24 -10.15 -2.02
C GLU A 123 -9.57 -8.65 -1.91
N ASP A 124 -8.84 -7.89 -1.07
CA ASP A 124 -8.99 -6.43 -1.00
C ASP A 124 -8.64 -5.79 -2.36
N ASP A 125 -9.49 -4.87 -2.81
CA ASP A 125 -9.34 -4.23 -4.12
C ASP A 125 -7.96 -3.61 -4.34
N TYR A 126 -7.40 -2.98 -3.29
CA TYR A 126 -6.06 -2.39 -3.36
C TYR A 126 -4.97 -3.43 -3.55
N ILE A 127 -5.10 -4.55 -2.85
CA ILE A 127 -4.15 -5.66 -2.95
C ILE A 127 -4.27 -6.30 -4.33
N GLN A 128 -5.49 -6.49 -4.85
CA GLN A 128 -5.72 -7.03 -6.18
C GLN A 128 -5.14 -6.12 -7.29
N GLU A 129 -5.26 -4.81 -7.15
CA GLU A 129 -4.59 -3.84 -8.04
C GLU A 129 -3.05 -4.00 -7.99
N THR A 130 -2.49 -4.20 -6.78
CA THR A 130 -1.04 -4.39 -6.60
C THR A 130 -0.56 -5.72 -7.19
N LEU A 131 -1.39 -6.77 -7.12
CA LEU A 131 -1.07 -8.09 -7.66
C LEU A 131 -1.19 -8.17 -9.19
N ASP A 132 -1.84 -7.21 -9.84
CA ASP A 132 -2.03 -7.11 -11.30
C ASP A 132 -2.48 -8.44 -11.96
N GLY A 133 -3.44 -9.10 -11.33
CA GLY A 133 -3.97 -10.39 -11.82
C GLY A 133 -3.07 -11.61 -11.57
N MET A 134 -2.04 -11.48 -10.74
CA MET A 134 -1.17 -12.60 -10.38
C MET A 134 -1.96 -13.72 -9.67
N ASP A 135 -1.69 -14.95 -10.06
CA ASP A 135 -2.25 -16.13 -9.40
C ASP A 135 -1.57 -16.39 -8.06
N VAL A 136 -2.25 -16.06 -6.98
CA VAL A 136 -1.77 -16.26 -5.62
C VAL A 136 -1.58 -17.74 -5.26
N SER A 137 -2.16 -18.65 -6.04
CA SER A 137 -2.00 -20.10 -5.86
C SER A 137 -0.57 -20.59 -6.14
N SER A 138 0.28 -19.76 -6.75
CA SER A 138 1.72 -20.04 -6.89
C SER A 138 2.43 -20.11 -5.54
N VAL A 139 2.00 -19.35 -4.53
CA VAL A 139 2.60 -19.21 -3.20
C VAL A 139 1.70 -19.78 -2.10
N PHE A 140 0.38 -19.66 -2.27
CA PHE A 140 -0.59 -20.03 -1.25
C PHE A 140 -1.33 -21.34 -1.56
N VAL A 141 -1.76 -22.00 -0.48
CA VAL A 141 -2.77 -23.05 -0.50
C VAL A 141 -3.95 -22.60 0.38
N ARG A 142 -5.16 -22.79 -0.11
CA ARG A 142 -6.35 -22.43 0.67
C ARG A 142 -6.54 -23.41 1.82
N ARG A 143 -6.51 -22.91 3.06
CA ARG A 143 -6.72 -23.71 4.27
C ARG A 143 -8.21 -23.95 4.54
N ASP A 144 -8.99 -22.87 4.47
CA ASP A 144 -10.45 -22.89 4.71
C ASP A 144 -11.15 -21.73 3.95
N SER A 145 -12.38 -21.37 4.31
CA SER A 145 -13.11 -20.24 3.70
C SER A 145 -12.46 -18.90 3.94
N ASP A 146 -11.73 -18.74 5.05
CA ASP A 146 -11.31 -17.46 5.59
C ASP A 146 -9.80 -17.22 5.47
N TYR A 147 -9.00 -18.29 5.29
CA TYR A 147 -7.54 -18.21 5.35
C TYR A 147 -6.82 -19.02 4.27
N TYR A 148 -5.69 -18.46 3.84
CA TYR A 148 -4.65 -19.15 3.08
C TYR A 148 -3.46 -19.48 3.97
N ASP A 149 -2.75 -20.58 3.67
CA ASP A 149 -1.42 -20.88 4.19
C ASP A 149 -0.38 -20.73 3.09
N PHE A 150 0.86 -20.43 3.47
CA PHE A 150 1.99 -20.58 2.56
C PHE A 150 2.19 -22.06 2.23
N LYS A 151 2.52 -22.35 0.98
CA LYS A 151 2.81 -23.73 0.59
C LYS A 151 3.92 -24.33 1.43
N PRO A 152 3.85 -25.64 1.78
CA PRO A 152 4.84 -26.29 2.65
C PRO A 152 6.27 -26.25 2.11
N GLU A 153 6.43 -26.19 0.77
CA GLU A 153 7.72 -26.09 0.11
C GLU A 153 8.39 -24.72 0.23
N ILE A 154 7.64 -23.69 0.69
CA ILE A 154 8.18 -22.35 0.95
C ILE A 154 8.56 -22.27 2.42
N GLU A 155 9.83 -22.50 2.70
CA GLU A 155 10.38 -22.51 4.05
C GLU A 155 11.04 -21.16 4.42
N THR A 156 11.46 -20.39 3.42
CA THR A 156 12.14 -19.10 3.61
C THR A 156 11.53 -18.01 2.73
N LYS A 157 11.73 -16.76 3.15
CA LYS A 157 11.22 -15.58 2.44
C LYS A 157 11.80 -15.45 1.01
N GLU A 158 13.04 -15.84 0.82
CA GLU A 158 13.73 -15.78 -0.46
C GLU A 158 13.06 -16.69 -1.50
N GLN A 159 12.53 -17.86 -1.08
CA GLN A 159 11.85 -18.79 -1.97
C GLN A 159 10.53 -18.26 -2.52
N ILE A 160 9.93 -17.24 -1.89
CA ILE A 160 8.71 -16.59 -2.39
C ILE A 160 8.94 -16.04 -3.80
N ARG A 161 10.09 -15.39 -4.05
CA ARG A 161 10.45 -14.82 -5.36
C ARG A 161 10.49 -15.89 -6.45
N ASP A 162 11.09 -17.04 -6.14
CA ASP A 162 11.23 -18.14 -7.07
C ASP A 162 9.84 -18.70 -7.47
N HIS A 163 8.91 -18.76 -6.51
CA HIS A 163 7.56 -19.28 -6.73
C HIS A 163 6.65 -18.28 -7.46
N LEU A 164 6.87 -16.97 -7.24
CA LEU A 164 6.12 -15.92 -7.94
C LEU A 164 6.49 -15.83 -9.42
N GLY A 165 7.74 -16.08 -9.76
CA GLY A 165 8.22 -16.00 -11.15
C GLY A 165 8.13 -14.61 -11.77
N THR A 166 8.05 -13.55 -10.92
CA THR A 166 8.02 -12.15 -11.34
C THR A 166 9.17 -11.38 -10.72
N GLU A 167 9.64 -10.34 -11.42
CA GLU A 167 10.62 -9.38 -10.92
C GLU A 167 9.95 -8.09 -10.39
N GLU A 168 8.62 -8.04 -10.41
CA GLU A 168 7.88 -6.87 -9.96
C GLU A 168 7.96 -6.70 -8.45
N GLN A 169 8.70 -5.66 -8.02
CA GLN A 169 9.06 -5.47 -6.61
C GLN A 169 7.84 -5.17 -5.73
N SER A 170 6.82 -4.53 -6.25
CA SER A 170 5.56 -4.24 -5.54
C SER A 170 4.84 -5.53 -5.12
N VAL A 171 4.75 -6.48 -6.06
CA VAL A 171 4.15 -7.81 -5.83
C VAL A 171 4.98 -8.59 -4.81
N ILE A 172 6.29 -8.69 -5.03
CA ILE A 172 7.20 -9.40 -4.12
C ILE A 172 7.09 -8.83 -2.70
N ASN A 173 7.13 -7.52 -2.55
CA ASN A 173 7.02 -6.85 -1.25
C ASN A 173 5.70 -7.17 -0.54
N GLN A 174 4.60 -7.32 -1.29
CA GLN A 174 3.32 -7.66 -0.69
C GLN A 174 3.30 -9.07 -0.12
N PHE A 175 3.83 -10.07 -0.84
CA PHE A 175 3.95 -11.43 -0.32
C PHE A 175 4.95 -11.52 0.85
N GLU A 176 6.06 -10.78 0.80
CA GLU A 176 7.02 -10.70 1.89
C GLU A 176 6.41 -10.07 3.16
N ARG A 177 5.52 -9.07 3.03
CA ARG A 177 4.76 -8.51 4.15
C ARG A 177 3.83 -9.55 4.79
N TRP A 178 3.10 -10.32 3.99
CA TRP A 178 2.26 -11.39 4.50
C TRP A 178 3.07 -12.48 5.20
N TRP A 179 4.25 -12.78 4.68
CA TRP A 179 5.19 -13.70 5.33
C TRP A 179 5.57 -13.21 6.72
N ASP A 180 6.04 -11.97 6.83
CA ASP A 180 6.46 -11.38 8.11
C ASP A 180 5.30 -11.31 9.11
N LYS A 181 4.08 -11.08 8.63
CA LYS A 181 2.90 -10.88 9.47
C LYS A 181 2.25 -12.18 9.91
N TYR A 182 2.25 -13.22 9.07
CA TYR A 182 1.39 -14.39 9.27
C TYR A 182 2.08 -15.76 9.22
N ARG A 183 3.34 -15.84 8.78
CA ARG A 183 4.03 -17.13 8.64
C ARG A 183 4.27 -17.82 9.98
N VAL A 184 4.57 -17.05 11.02
CA VAL A 184 4.80 -17.55 12.37
C VAL A 184 3.70 -17.07 13.29
N SER A 185 2.89 -17.99 13.78
CA SER A 185 1.80 -17.66 14.70
C SER A 185 2.30 -17.43 16.13
N LEU A 186 1.57 -16.62 16.89
CA LEU A 186 1.85 -16.46 18.33
C LEU A 186 1.75 -17.78 19.10
N HIS A 187 0.89 -18.69 18.64
CA HIS A 187 0.77 -20.02 19.21
C HIS A 187 2.05 -20.85 19.02
N GLU A 188 2.67 -20.81 17.84
CA GLU A 188 3.95 -21.47 17.57
C GLU A 188 5.08 -20.90 18.43
N ILE A 189 5.18 -19.58 18.51
CA ILE A 189 6.18 -18.89 19.36
C ILE A 189 6.02 -19.37 20.82
N ASN A 190 4.82 -19.34 21.36
CA ASN A 190 4.56 -19.78 22.73
C ASN A 190 4.90 -21.27 22.95
N THR A 191 4.65 -22.10 21.95
CA THR A 191 5.00 -23.53 22.01
C THR A 191 6.51 -23.72 22.03
N GLN A 192 7.24 -23.02 21.16
CA GLN A 192 8.71 -23.05 21.13
C GLN A 192 9.34 -22.53 22.42
N VAL A 193 8.79 -21.44 22.99
CA VAL A 193 9.22 -20.93 24.29
C VAL A 193 9.07 -21.97 25.38
N LYS A 194 7.91 -22.62 25.49
CA LYS A 194 7.68 -23.67 26.50
C LYS A 194 8.63 -24.86 26.33
N GLN A 195 8.85 -25.31 25.09
CA GLN A 195 9.79 -26.37 24.80
C GLN A 195 11.23 -26.01 25.21
N SER A 196 11.64 -24.77 24.92
CA SER A 196 12.95 -24.24 25.28
C SER A 196 13.11 -24.15 26.81
N GLU A 197 12.06 -23.73 27.52
CA GLU A 197 12.04 -23.71 28.98
C GLU A 197 12.17 -25.14 29.58
N GLU A 198 11.43 -26.11 29.04
CA GLU A 198 11.53 -27.51 29.48
C GLU A 198 12.94 -28.08 29.29
N VAL A 199 13.58 -27.83 28.14
CA VAL A 199 14.95 -28.20 27.86
C VAL A 199 15.92 -27.54 28.83
N MET A 200 15.78 -26.25 29.06
CA MET A 200 16.60 -25.51 30.01
C MET A 200 16.47 -26.05 31.43
N TRP A 201 15.23 -26.33 31.89
CA TRP A 201 15.02 -26.94 33.20
C TRP A 201 15.61 -28.34 33.29
N GLY A 202 15.58 -29.14 32.20
CA GLY A 202 16.27 -30.45 32.11
C GLY A 202 17.77 -30.29 32.40
N TYR A 203 18.46 -29.38 31.74
CA TYR A 203 19.88 -29.11 31.95
C TYR A 203 20.19 -28.60 33.37
N LEU A 204 19.37 -27.69 33.90
CA LEU A 204 19.55 -27.20 35.27
C LEU A 204 19.45 -28.29 36.30
N LYS A 205 18.50 -29.20 36.11
CA LYS A 205 18.32 -30.41 36.99
C LYS A 205 19.52 -31.37 36.90
N GLU A 206 20.05 -31.61 35.73
CA GLU A 206 21.26 -32.40 35.53
C GLU A 206 22.48 -31.78 36.23
N LEU A 207 22.55 -30.46 36.30
CA LEU A 207 23.61 -29.71 36.98
C LEU A 207 23.37 -29.58 38.50
N GLY A 208 22.28 -30.10 39.04
CA GLY A 208 21.98 -30.10 40.47
C GLY A 208 21.31 -28.83 40.98
N TYR A 209 20.73 -28.03 40.09
CA TYR A 209 19.83 -26.92 40.46
C TYR A 209 18.41 -27.48 40.52
N GLU A 210 17.73 -27.32 41.66
CA GLU A 210 16.32 -27.66 41.83
C GLU A 210 15.39 -26.64 41.20
#